data_e11b0d00f5c6c7cd76b04dd74a9c8d9c
#
_entry.id   e11b0d00f5c6c7cd76b04dd74a9c8d9c
#
_cell.length_a   1.000
_cell.length_b   1.000
_cell.length_c   1.000
_cell.angle_alpha   90.00
_cell.angle_beta   90.00
_cell.angle_gamma   90.00
#
_symmetry.space_group_name_H-M   'P 1'
#
loop_
_entity.id
_entity.type
_entity.pdbx_description
1 polymer ?
#
loop_
_entity_poly.entity_id
_entity_poly.type
_entity_poly.pdbx_seq_one_letter_code
_entity_poly.pdbx_strand_id
1 'polypeptide(L)'
;MSNLANKPPLGLKTKTKKKNAKHLDKIRSMRCCVCQKFGQVQLSPTTAHHVIHDRYGTTKSSDLEAIPLCDGHHQALWDKYKDCAIHDDKKKWRELYGADWSYVQVTQI
;
A
#
# COMPACT_ATOMS: atom_id res chain seq x y z
N MET A 1 3.71 32.78 -23.63
CA MET A 1 3.78 32.48 -23.22
C MET A 1 3.55 31.90 -22.51
N SER A 2 3.52 31.77 -22.29
CA SER A 2 3.47 31.30 -21.69
C SER A 2 3.19 30.69 -20.79
N ASN A 3 2.27 30.88 -20.57
CA ASN A 3 1.96 30.05 -19.76
C ASN A 3 3.01 29.28 -19.19
N LEU A 4 3.96 29.49 -19.51
CA LEU A 4 5.14 28.81 -19.10
C LEU A 4 5.48 29.00 -17.64
N ALA A 5 5.02 30.04 -17.06
CA ALA A 5 5.25 30.32 -15.66
C ALA A 5 4.78 29.19 -14.76
N ASN A 6 3.90 28.36 -15.26
CA ASN A 6 3.37 27.25 -14.46
C ASN A 6 4.25 26.02 -14.46
N LYS A 7 5.27 25.99 -15.32
CA LYS A 7 6.07 24.79 -15.46
C LYS A 7 6.88 24.41 -14.23
N PRO A 8 7.56 25.35 -13.55
CA PRO A 8 8.40 24.94 -12.42
C PRO A 8 7.66 24.13 -11.34
N PRO A 9 6.48 24.53 -10.91
CA PRO A 9 5.77 23.72 -9.92
C PRO A 9 5.46 22.32 -10.42
N LEU A 10 5.11 22.22 -11.71
CA LEU A 10 4.81 20.91 -12.27
C LEU A 10 6.05 20.03 -12.31
N GLY A 11 7.21 20.62 -12.60
CA GLY A 11 8.44 19.85 -12.60
C GLY A 11 8.76 19.26 -11.24
N LEU A 12 8.57 20.03 -10.20
CA LEU A 12 8.82 19.56 -8.85
C LEU A 12 7.89 18.41 -8.47
N LYS A 13 6.63 18.52 -8.83
CA LYS A 13 5.67 17.45 -8.57
C LYS A 13 6.06 16.18 -9.29
N THR A 14 6.53 16.32 -10.51
CA THR A 14 6.94 15.16 -11.30
C THR A 14 8.10 14.42 -10.66
N LYS A 15 9.10 15.15 -10.13
CA LYS A 15 10.21 14.53 -9.45
C LYS A 15 9.77 13.77 -8.22
N THR A 16 8.85 14.35 -7.45
CA THR A 16 8.33 13.70 -6.26
C THR A 16 7.59 12.42 -6.64
N LYS A 17 6.78 12.47 -7.69
CA LYS A 17 6.08 11.28 -8.16
C LYS A 17 7.04 10.17 -8.57
N LYS A 18 8.15 10.52 -9.24
CA LYS A 18 9.12 9.51 -9.67
C LYS A 18 9.73 8.78 -8.48
N LYS A 19 10.07 9.50 -7.40
CA LYS A 19 10.60 8.88 -6.20
C LYS A 19 9.59 7.92 -5.59
N ASN A 20 8.35 8.37 -5.50
CA ASN A 20 7.30 7.56 -4.92
C ASN A 20 6.99 6.35 -5.79
N ALA A 21 7.00 6.51 -7.10
CA ALA A 21 6.77 5.40 -8.01
C ALA A 21 7.81 4.29 -7.84
N LYS A 22 9.08 4.66 -7.67
CA LYS A 22 10.13 3.67 -7.44
C LYS A 22 9.90 2.90 -6.14
N HIS A 23 9.50 3.61 -5.09
CA HIS A 23 9.21 2.95 -3.82
C HIS A 23 8.02 2.00 -3.96
N LEU A 24 6.97 2.43 -4.63
CA LEU A 24 5.80 1.58 -4.85
C LEU A 24 6.13 0.37 -5.70
N ASP A 25 7.01 0.52 -6.70
CA ASP A 25 7.47 -0.61 -7.49
C ASP A 25 8.24 -1.61 -6.62
N LYS A 26 9.06 -1.10 -5.71
CA LYS A 26 9.76 -1.96 -4.76
C LYS A 26 8.77 -2.73 -3.90
N ILE A 27 7.75 -2.06 -3.39
CA ILE A 27 6.71 -2.71 -2.58
C ILE A 27 6.03 -3.82 -3.37
N ARG A 28 5.68 -3.54 -4.64
CA ARG A 28 5.00 -4.53 -5.47
C ARG A 28 5.87 -5.76 -5.79
N SER A 29 7.18 -5.63 -5.68
CA SER A 29 8.10 -6.73 -5.94
C SER A 29 8.29 -7.63 -4.71
N MET A 30 7.77 -7.22 -3.56
CA MET A 30 7.91 -7.97 -2.31
C MET A 30 6.77 -8.98 -2.16
N ARG A 31 6.96 -9.96 -1.28
CA ARG A 31 5.88 -10.87 -0.92
C ARG A 31 4.86 -10.15 -0.06
N CYS A 32 3.61 -10.60 -0.12
CA CYS A 32 2.58 -10.10 0.78
C CYS A 32 3.05 -10.25 2.23
N CYS A 33 3.10 -9.15 2.97
CA CYS A 33 3.62 -9.19 4.34
C CYS A 33 2.76 -10.04 5.27
N VAL A 34 1.46 -10.11 5.03
CA VAL A 34 0.56 -10.94 5.83
C VAL A 34 0.77 -12.42 5.51
N CYS A 35 0.84 -12.77 4.23
CA CYS A 35 1.11 -14.15 3.85
C CYS A 35 2.42 -14.64 4.44
N GLN A 36 3.44 -13.80 4.39
CA GLN A 36 4.76 -14.15 4.92
C GLN A 36 4.73 -14.33 6.43
N LYS A 37 4.10 -13.39 7.14
CA LYS A 37 4.07 -13.43 8.60
C LYS A 37 3.27 -14.61 9.14
N PHE A 38 2.16 -14.93 8.50
CA PHE A 38 1.26 -15.98 8.97
C PHE A 38 1.41 -17.30 8.22
N GLY A 39 2.45 -17.43 7.40
CA GLY A 39 2.73 -18.68 6.71
C GLY A 39 1.68 -19.08 5.69
N GLN A 40 1.01 -18.11 5.08
CA GLN A 40 -0.01 -18.38 4.08
C GLN A 40 0.59 -18.39 2.68
N VAL A 41 -0.02 -19.17 1.78
CA VAL A 41 0.39 -19.18 0.39
C VAL A 41 -0.18 -17.96 -0.31
N GLN A 42 0.67 -17.23 -1.03
CA GLN A 42 0.22 -16.07 -1.79
C GLN A 42 -0.30 -16.52 -3.14
N LEU A 43 -1.59 -16.31 -3.38
CA LEU A 43 -2.27 -16.77 -4.57
C LEU A 43 -2.43 -15.69 -5.65
N SER A 44 -2.12 -14.44 -5.33
CA SER A 44 -2.27 -13.33 -6.27
C SER A 44 -1.07 -12.42 -6.20
N PRO A 45 -0.83 -11.60 -7.25
CA PRO A 45 0.30 -10.67 -7.23
C PRO A 45 0.20 -9.66 -6.08
N THR A 46 1.36 -9.18 -5.62
CA THR A 46 1.44 -8.18 -4.59
C THR A 46 1.01 -6.82 -5.14
N THR A 47 0.22 -6.11 -4.34
CA THR A 47 -0.18 -4.74 -4.63
C THR A 47 0.34 -3.83 -3.51
N ALA A 48 0.44 -2.54 -3.78
CA ALA A 48 0.87 -1.57 -2.78
C ALA A 48 -0.36 -1.02 -2.07
N HIS A 49 -0.43 -1.22 -0.75
CA HIS A 49 -1.53 -0.75 0.07
C HIS A 49 -1.05 0.41 0.93
N HIS A 50 -1.69 1.59 0.81
CA HIS A 50 -1.42 2.72 1.69
C HIS A 50 -2.15 2.48 3.01
N VAL A 51 -1.43 2.61 4.13
CA VAL A 51 -1.99 2.29 5.44
C VAL A 51 -3.18 3.19 5.77
N ILE A 52 -4.20 2.60 6.37
CA ILE A 52 -5.46 3.31 6.69
C ILE A 52 -5.87 3.21 8.16
N HIS A 53 -5.34 2.25 8.91
CA HIS A 53 -5.67 2.14 10.32
C HIS A 53 -5.16 3.36 11.09
N ASP A 54 -5.99 3.87 11.99
CA ASP A 54 -5.68 5.04 12.82
C ASP A 54 -5.42 6.31 12.00
N ARG A 55 -5.97 6.38 10.78
CA ARG A 55 -5.94 7.59 9.96
C ARG A 55 -7.30 8.24 10.02
N TYR A 56 -7.32 9.54 10.28
CA TYR A 56 -8.56 10.30 10.44
C TYR A 56 -8.62 11.40 9.37
N GLY A 57 -9.83 11.69 8.93
CA GLY A 57 -10.05 12.71 7.93
C GLY A 57 -9.81 12.20 6.52
N THR A 58 -9.56 13.10 5.59
CA THR A 58 -9.43 12.78 4.17
C THR A 58 -7.99 12.67 3.68
N THR A 59 -7.02 12.91 4.56
CA THR A 59 -5.61 12.87 4.18
C THR A 59 -5.15 11.45 3.96
N LYS A 60 -4.61 11.17 2.77
CA LYS A 60 -4.04 9.86 2.48
C LYS A 60 -2.66 9.74 3.11
N SER A 61 -2.28 8.52 3.47
CA SER A 61 -0.94 8.28 3.94
C SER A 61 0.05 8.43 2.78
N SER A 62 1.31 8.69 3.14
CA SER A 62 2.39 8.83 2.18
C SER A 62 2.62 7.51 1.43
N ASP A 63 3.11 7.58 0.19
CA ASP A 63 3.56 6.40 -0.52
C ASP A 63 4.64 5.64 0.23
N LEU A 64 5.43 6.36 1.06
CA LEU A 64 6.45 5.73 1.88
C LEU A 64 5.87 4.87 2.99
N GLU A 65 4.59 5.01 3.27
CA GLU A 65 3.88 4.20 4.26
C GLU A 65 3.06 3.09 3.60
N ALA A 66 3.38 2.74 2.37
CA ALA A 66 2.73 1.61 1.70
C ALA A 66 3.32 0.29 2.17
N ILE A 67 2.49 -0.75 2.16
CA ILE A 67 2.92 -2.11 2.51
C ILE A 67 2.51 -3.07 1.40
N PRO A 68 3.23 -4.19 1.23
CA PRO A 68 2.89 -5.18 0.21
C PRO A 68 1.76 -6.10 0.68
N LEU A 69 0.66 -6.10 -0.05
CA LEU A 69 -0.47 -6.99 0.22
C LEU A 69 -0.90 -7.67 -1.08
N CYS A 70 -1.14 -8.97 -1.03
CA CYS A 70 -1.73 -9.66 -2.18
C CYS A 70 -3.20 -9.21 -2.30
N ASP A 71 -3.80 -9.49 -3.45
CA ASP A 71 -5.18 -9.07 -3.69
C ASP A 71 -6.12 -9.59 -2.62
N GLY A 72 -5.96 -10.83 -2.18
CA GLY A 72 -6.84 -11.43 -1.18
C GLY A 72 -6.83 -10.74 0.17
N HIS A 73 -5.70 -10.13 0.56
CA HIS A 73 -5.62 -9.37 1.81
C HIS A 73 -5.88 -7.88 1.61
N HIS A 74 -5.92 -7.40 0.37
CA HIS A 74 -6.06 -5.98 0.05
C HIS A 74 -7.49 -5.64 -0.36
N GLN A 75 -7.90 -6.03 -1.57
CA GLN A 75 -9.20 -5.66 -2.12
C GLN A 75 -10.09 -6.86 -2.43
N ALA A 76 -9.51 -8.05 -2.54
CA ALA A 76 -10.22 -9.29 -2.88
C ALA A 76 -11.03 -9.15 -4.17
N LEU A 77 -10.44 -8.56 -5.20
CA LEU A 77 -11.08 -8.43 -6.50
C LEU A 77 -11.07 -9.76 -7.26
N TRP A 78 -9.98 -10.51 -7.11
CA TRP A 78 -9.82 -11.81 -7.78
C TRP A 78 -9.61 -12.95 -6.79
N ASP A 79 -8.74 -12.75 -5.80
CA ASP A 79 -8.44 -13.76 -4.78
C ASP A 79 -9.47 -13.68 -3.66
N LYS A 80 -10.40 -14.62 -3.65
CA LYS A 80 -11.49 -14.66 -2.67
C LYS A 80 -11.24 -15.70 -1.59
N TYR A 81 -10.02 -16.23 -1.50
CA TYR A 81 -9.72 -17.37 -0.62
C TYR A 81 -9.08 -16.98 0.71
N LYS A 82 -8.80 -15.69 0.92
CA LYS A 82 -8.25 -15.24 2.19
C LYS A 82 -9.37 -14.90 3.17
N ASP A 83 -9.03 -14.93 4.45
CA ASP A 83 -10.02 -14.70 5.50
C ASP A 83 -10.63 -13.31 5.44
N CYS A 84 -9.85 -12.30 5.11
CA CYS A 84 -10.34 -10.94 5.11
C CYS A 84 -9.45 -10.04 4.25
N ALA A 85 -10.08 -9.23 3.41
CA ALA A 85 -9.41 -8.16 2.68
C ALA A 85 -9.62 -6.86 3.47
N ILE A 86 -8.58 -6.05 3.59
CA ILE A 86 -8.65 -4.84 4.41
C ILE A 86 -9.70 -3.85 3.92
N HIS A 87 -9.93 -3.78 2.61
CA HIS A 87 -10.94 -2.88 2.05
C HIS A 87 -12.36 -3.41 2.20
N ASP A 88 -12.53 -4.69 2.51
CA ASP A 88 -13.85 -5.24 2.80
C ASP A 88 -14.25 -4.98 4.24
N ASP A 89 -13.32 -5.18 5.17
CA ASP A 89 -13.59 -5.00 6.59
C ASP A 89 -12.29 -4.69 7.32
N LYS A 90 -11.93 -3.43 7.39
CA LYS A 90 -10.66 -3.03 7.98
C LYS A 90 -10.58 -3.32 9.47
N LYS A 91 -11.70 -3.30 10.17
CA LYS A 91 -11.73 -3.57 11.60
C LYS A 91 -11.44 -5.03 11.88
N LYS A 92 -12.11 -5.94 11.15
CA LYS A 92 -11.86 -7.36 11.26
C LYS A 92 -10.44 -7.71 10.87
N TRP A 93 -9.94 -7.08 9.81
CA TRP A 93 -8.58 -7.28 9.33
C TRP A 93 -7.57 -6.96 10.43
N ARG A 94 -7.80 -5.86 11.14
CA ARG A 94 -6.93 -5.46 12.25
C ARG A 94 -6.97 -6.48 13.38
N GLU A 95 -8.13 -7.03 13.65
CA GLU A 95 -8.27 -8.07 14.68
C GLU A 95 -7.54 -9.35 14.32
N LEU A 96 -7.53 -9.69 13.02
CA LEU A 96 -6.89 -10.92 12.54
C LEU A 96 -5.37 -10.75 12.37
N TYR A 97 -4.94 -9.62 11.85
CA TYR A 97 -3.55 -9.45 11.39
C TYR A 97 -2.80 -8.30 12.05
N GLY A 98 -3.46 -7.49 12.85
CA GLY A 98 -2.87 -6.30 13.48
C GLY A 98 -3.06 -5.07 12.63
N ALA A 99 -2.61 -3.91 13.16
CA ALA A 99 -2.72 -2.66 12.44
C ALA A 99 -1.83 -2.68 11.20
N ASP A 100 -2.35 -2.19 10.08
CA ASP A 100 -1.61 -2.23 8.82
C ASP A 100 -0.31 -1.41 8.89
N TRP A 101 -0.31 -0.30 9.61
CA TRP A 101 0.91 0.51 9.74
C TRP A 101 2.03 -0.21 10.48
N SER A 102 1.74 -1.26 11.22
CA SER A 102 2.78 -2.01 11.92
C SER A 102 3.70 -2.76 10.95
N TYR A 103 3.29 -2.94 9.70
CA TYR A 103 4.10 -3.62 8.69
C TYR A 103 5.04 -2.67 7.96
N VAL A 104 4.89 -1.36 8.13
CA VAL A 104 5.72 -0.39 7.42
C VAL A 104 7.20 -0.56 7.76
N GLN A 105 7.52 -0.78 9.02
CA GLN A 105 8.93 -0.95 9.44
C GLN A 105 9.57 -2.15 8.77
N VAL A 106 8.82 -3.22 8.60
CA VAL A 106 9.34 -4.44 7.97
C VAL A 106 9.66 -4.18 6.50
N THR A 107 8.85 -3.37 5.83
CA THR A 107 9.00 -3.12 4.40
C THR A 107 10.02 -2.03 4.08
N GLN A 108 10.46 -1.28 5.07
CA GLN A 108 11.41 -0.19 4.88
C GLN A 108 12.87 -0.63 4.94
N ILE A 109 13.15 -1.86 5.24
CA ILE A 109 14.50 -2.38 5.35
C ILE A 109 15.18 -2.56 4.00
#